data_0a805ac7a437b6acf2c71fb7bae56d67
#
_entry.id   0a805ac7a437b6acf2c71fb7bae56d67
#
_cell.length_a   1.000
_cell.length_b   1.000
_cell.length_c   1.000
_cell.angle_alpha   90.00
_cell.angle_beta   90.00
_cell.angle_gamma   90.00
#
_symmetry.space_group_name_H-M   'P 1'
#
loop_
_entity.id
_entity.type
_entity.pdbx_description
1 polymer ?
#
loop_
_entity_poly.entity_id
_entity_poly.type
_entity_poly.pdbx_seq_one_letter_code
_entity_poly.pdbx_strand_id
1 'polypeptide(L)'
;MYTIEEYDKQKSRVLKYVLYKKRSKQEVENKFYNDIEENMLEDIICELEENGYINDTNYIERAVNEFIALNNLSIKEIKYKLIAKGIPNSLLEDYINDKIEKLEEYEITSAKNIIVKKQNQMDEEAIIQFLVKKGYKTSNIREAISRLSDEELS
;
A
#
# COMPACT_ATOMS: atom_id res chain seq x y z
N MET A 1 -19.15 -10.76 29.63
CA MET A 1 -18.48 -9.67 30.35
C MET A 1 -17.11 -10.12 30.84
N TYR A 2 -16.12 -9.27 30.79
CA TYR A 2 -14.74 -9.62 31.14
C TYR A 2 -14.23 -8.72 32.26
N THR A 3 -13.19 -9.21 32.99
CA THR A 3 -12.58 -8.44 34.06
C THR A 3 -11.51 -7.51 33.53
N ILE A 4 -11.12 -6.51 34.34
CA ILE A 4 -10.03 -5.61 34.01
C ILE A 4 -8.73 -6.39 33.80
N GLU A 5 -8.50 -7.42 34.61
CA GLU A 5 -7.29 -8.25 34.50
C GLU A 5 -7.26 -9.03 33.18
N GLU A 6 -8.39 -9.58 32.77
CA GLU A 6 -8.52 -10.28 31.48
C GLU A 6 -8.28 -9.32 30.32
N TYR A 7 -8.85 -8.10 30.40
CA TYR A 7 -8.68 -7.08 29.39
C TYR A 7 -7.21 -6.67 29.27
N ASP A 8 -6.57 -6.35 30.38
CA ASP A 8 -5.17 -5.91 30.37
C ASP A 8 -4.24 -6.98 29.82
N LYS A 9 -4.49 -8.25 30.16
CA LYS A 9 -3.72 -9.37 29.63
C LYS A 9 -3.84 -9.47 28.10
N GLN A 10 -5.05 -9.42 27.58
CA GLN A 10 -5.28 -9.52 26.14
C GLN A 10 -4.79 -8.26 25.39
N LYS A 11 -5.01 -7.09 25.97
CA LYS A 11 -4.50 -5.84 25.42
C LYS A 11 -2.98 -5.88 25.28
N SER A 12 -2.28 -6.40 26.27
CA SER A 12 -0.82 -6.53 26.23
C SER A 12 -0.37 -7.45 25.07
N ARG A 13 -1.09 -8.51 24.81
CA ARG A 13 -0.80 -9.40 23.69
C ARG A 13 -0.97 -8.69 22.35
N VAL A 14 -2.07 -7.96 22.19
CA VAL A 14 -2.34 -7.21 20.95
C VAL A 14 -1.32 -6.10 20.77
N LEU A 15 -1.03 -5.37 21.83
CA LEU A 15 -0.02 -4.29 21.80
C LEU A 15 1.35 -4.80 21.38
N LYS A 16 1.77 -5.93 21.91
CA LYS A 16 3.04 -6.56 21.54
C LYS A 16 3.08 -6.88 20.04
N TYR A 17 1.97 -7.37 19.48
CA TYR A 17 1.86 -7.68 18.07
C TYR A 17 2.01 -6.44 17.19
N VAL A 18 1.33 -5.33 17.53
CA VAL A 18 1.39 -4.10 16.75
C VAL A 18 2.69 -3.32 16.94
N LEU A 19 3.39 -3.50 18.06
CA LEU A 19 4.69 -2.89 18.29
C LEU A 19 5.82 -3.61 17.56
N TYR A 20 5.68 -4.92 17.36
CA TYR A 20 6.68 -5.69 16.64
C TYR A 20 6.84 -5.24 15.18
N LYS A 21 5.71 -4.92 14.53
CA LYS A 21 5.67 -4.49 13.15
C LYS A 21 4.38 -3.73 12.91
N LYS A 22 4.39 -2.71 12.07
CA LYS A 22 3.16 -1.98 11.71
C LYS A 22 2.13 -2.94 11.11
N ARG A 23 0.90 -2.86 11.62
CA ARG A 23 -0.21 -3.72 11.20
C ARG A 23 -1.41 -2.85 10.83
N SER A 24 -2.18 -3.29 9.83
CA SER A 24 -3.48 -2.72 9.55
C SER A 24 -4.46 -3.20 10.62
N LYS A 25 -5.57 -2.46 10.77
CA LYS A 25 -6.65 -2.86 11.67
C LYS A 25 -7.15 -4.28 11.36
N GLN A 26 -7.34 -4.57 10.06
CA GLN A 26 -7.80 -5.88 9.61
C GLN A 26 -6.82 -6.99 9.96
N GLU A 27 -5.52 -6.74 9.86
CA GLU A 27 -4.50 -7.71 10.25
C GLU A 27 -4.60 -8.05 11.74
N VAL A 28 -4.85 -7.06 12.59
CA VAL A 28 -5.04 -7.27 14.02
C VAL A 28 -6.30 -8.09 14.29
N GLU A 29 -7.41 -7.75 13.65
CA GLU A 29 -8.66 -8.49 13.77
C GLU A 29 -8.47 -9.95 13.36
N ASN A 30 -7.85 -10.19 12.22
CA ASN A 30 -7.62 -11.54 11.71
C ASN A 30 -6.71 -12.36 12.62
N LYS A 31 -5.72 -11.72 13.24
CA LYS A 31 -4.78 -12.41 14.14
C LYS A 31 -5.46 -12.93 15.41
N PHE A 32 -6.38 -12.15 15.96
CA PHE A 32 -6.91 -12.42 17.31
C PHE A 32 -8.37 -12.82 17.36
N TYR A 33 -9.09 -12.87 16.22
CA TYR A 33 -10.54 -13.11 16.25
C TYR A 33 -10.95 -14.47 16.85
N ASN A 34 -10.09 -15.47 16.78
CA ASN A 34 -10.34 -16.79 17.38
C ASN A 34 -9.87 -16.89 18.83
N ASP A 35 -8.98 -15.99 19.25
CA ASP A 35 -8.35 -16.09 20.57
C ASP A 35 -8.98 -15.17 21.60
N ILE A 36 -9.58 -14.06 21.17
CA ILE A 36 -10.13 -13.04 22.04
C ILE A 36 -11.61 -12.85 21.71
N GLU A 37 -12.44 -12.77 22.77
CA GLU A 37 -13.88 -12.52 22.62
C GLU A 37 -14.11 -11.25 21.82
N GLU A 38 -15.09 -11.27 20.90
CA GLU A 38 -15.34 -10.22 19.91
C GLU A 38 -15.46 -8.82 20.53
N ASN A 39 -16.29 -8.65 21.56
CA ASN A 39 -16.49 -7.33 22.16
C ASN A 39 -15.24 -6.83 22.85
N MET A 40 -14.49 -7.72 23.49
CA MET A 40 -13.21 -7.37 24.12
C MET A 40 -12.20 -6.94 23.07
N LEU A 41 -12.10 -7.66 21.96
CA LEU A 41 -11.18 -7.34 20.87
C LEU A 41 -11.52 -5.98 20.26
N GLU A 42 -12.81 -5.71 20.03
CA GLU A 42 -13.26 -4.40 19.53
C GLU A 42 -12.83 -3.26 20.46
N ASP A 43 -13.01 -3.45 21.76
CA ASP A 43 -12.63 -2.44 22.76
C ASP A 43 -11.12 -2.22 22.78
N ILE A 44 -10.35 -3.31 22.70
CA ILE A 44 -8.86 -3.22 22.65
C ILE A 44 -8.42 -2.46 21.40
N ILE A 45 -8.96 -2.83 20.25
CA ILE A 45 -8.60 -2.18 18.98
C ILE A 45 -8.96 -0.70 19.02
N CYS A 46 -10.14 -0.37 19.52
CA CYS A 46 -10.60 1.01 19.67
C CYS A 46 -9.61 1.83 20.53
N GLU A 47 -9.20 1.29 21.66
CA GLU A 47 -8.23 1.96 22.54
C GLU A 47 -6.87 2.15 21.86
N LEU A 48 -6.40 1.13 21.14
CA LEU A 48 -5.13 1.22 20.42
C LEU A 48 -5.20 2.19 19.24
N GLU A 49 -6.36 2.31 18.60
CA GLU A 49 -6.58 3.34 17.58
C GLU A 49 -6.55 4.75 18.18
N GLU A 50 -7.22 4.94 19.31
CA GLU A 50 -7.23 6.24 20.01
C GLU A 50 -5.83 6.66 20.41
N ASN A 51 -5.00 5.71 20.80
CA ASN A 51 -3.61 5.98 21.22
C ASN A 51 -2.62 5.99 20.04
N GLY A 52 -3.09 5.79 18.82
CA GLY A 52 -2.26 5.86 17.63
C GLY A 52 -1.43 4.62 17.32
N TYR A 53 -1.59 3.53 18.07
CA TYR A 53 -0.86 2.28 17.79
C TYR A 53 -1.40 1.54 16.59
N ILE A 54 -2.68 1.72 16.28
CA ILE A 54 -3.32 1.21 15.07
C ILE A 54 -3.81 2.42 14.30
N ASN A 55 -3.35 2.59 13.06
CA ASN A 55 -3.69 3.75 12.24
C ASN A 55 -3.53 3.39 10.77
N ASP A 56 -4.63 3.09 10.10
CA ASP A 56 -4.62 2.66 8.70
C ASP A 56 -4.14 3.75 7.74
N THR A 57 -4.42 5.01 8.04
CA THR A 57 -3.92 6.12 7.21
C THR A 57 -2.40 6.19 7.24
N ASN A 58 -1.81 6.06 8.43
CA ASN A 58 -0.35 6.01 8.60
C ASN A 58 0.23 4.76 7.90
N TYR A 59 -0.47 3.63 8.01
CA TYR A 59 -0.06 2.39 7.34
C TYR A 59 0.03 2.59 5.82
N ILE A 60 -0.99 3.20 5.22
CA ILE A 60 -1.01 3.49 3.79
C ILE A 60 0.19 4.36 3.41
N GLU A 61 0.41 5.45 4.12
CA GLU A 61 1.48 6.40 3.81
C GLU A 61 2.86 5.73 3.85
N ARG A 62 3.12 4.95 4.87
CA ARG A 62 4.39 4.23 5.00
C ARG A 62 4.57 3.19 3.89
N ALA A 63 3.53 2.41 3.63
CA ALA A 63 3.58 1.37 2.60
C ALA A 63 3.78 1.98 1.22
N VAL A 64 3.05 3.04 0.91
CA VAL A 64 3.18 3.73 -0.38
C VAL A 64 4.58 4.30 -0.55
N ASN A 65 5.14 4.91 0.49
CA ASN A 65 6.51 5.45 0.43
C ASN A 65 7.54 4.34 0.17
N GLU A 66 7.36 3.17 0.77
CA GLU A 66 8.22 2.00 0.53
C GLU A 66 8.09 1.51 -0.92
N PHE A 67 6.87 1.43 -1.45
CA PHE A 67 6.65 1.02 -2.85
C PHE A 67 7.23 2.03 -3.83
N ILE A 68 7.11 3.31 -3.54
CA ILE A 68 7.71 4.39 -4.37
C ILE A 68 9.23 4.24 -4.40
N ALA A 69 9.85 3.94 -3.26
CA ALA A 69 11.29 3.73 -3.17
C ALA A 69 11.76 2.56 -4.02
N LEU A 70 10.97 1.48 -4.10
CA LEU A 70 11.26 0.33 -4.95
C LEU A 70 11.11 0.63 -6.43
N ASN A 71 10.20 1.53 -6.77
CA ASN A 71 10.02 2.11 -8.11
C ASN A 71 9.78 1.06 -9.22
N ASN A 72 9.00 0.03 -8.93
CA ASN A 72 8.75 -1.07 -9.87
C ASN A 72 7.28 -1.52 -9.95
N LEU A 73 6.36 -0.79 -9.33
CA LEU A 73 4.95 -1.12 -9.31
C LEU A 73 4.10 -0.01 -9.92
N SER A 74 3.00 -0.41 -10.56
CA SER A 74 1.99 0.55 -10.98
C SER A 74 1.16 1.01 -9.76
N ILE A 75 0.46 2.12 -9.90
CA ILE A 75 -0.49 2.59 -8.87
C ILE A 75 -1.52 1.50 -8.59
N LYS A 76 -2.01 0.84 -9.62
CA LYS A 76 -2.99 -0.23 -9.50
C LYS A 76 -2.45 -1.42 -8.71
N GLU A 77 -1.19 -1.81 -8.93
CA GLU A 77 -0.54 -2.87 -8.17
C GLU A 77 -0.39 -2.49 -6.70
N ILE A 78 -0.01 -1.25 -6.42
CA ILE A 78 0.08 -0.73 -5.05
C ILE A 78 -1.28 -0.83 -4.37
N LYS A 79 -2.33 -0.41 -5.06
CA LYS A 79 -3.71 -0.47 -4.55
C LYS A 79 -4.10 -1.90 -4.19
N TYR A 80 -3.86 -2.86 -5.07
CA TYR A 80 -4.20 -4.26 -4.82
C TYR A 80 -3.42 -4.84 -3.64
N LYS A 81 -2.14 -4.49 -3.51
CA LYS A 81 -1.34 -4.96 -2.37
C LYS A 81 -1.87 -4.45 -1.05
N LEU A 82 -2.33 -3.20 -1.01
CA LEU A 82 -2.89 -2.61 0.20
C LEU A 82 -4.28 -3.18 0.53
N ILE A 83 -5.11 -3.42 -0.47
CA ILE A 83 -6.39 -4.10 -0.26
C ILE A 83 -6.16 -5.50 0.30
N ALA A 84 -5.16 -6.22 -0.19
CA ALA A 84 -4.80 -7.55 0.32
C ALA A 84 -4.35 -7.51 1.78
N LYS A 85 -3.83 -6.38 2.25
CA LYS A 85 -3.47 -6.17 3.66
C LYS A 85 -4.66 -5.73 4.52
N GLY A 86 -5.83 -5.63 3.93
CA GLY A 86 -7.05 -5.29 4.66
C GLY A 86 -7.34 -3.81 4.79
N ILE A 87 -6.69 -2.98 3.98
CA ILE A 87 -6.98 -1.54 3.97
C ILE A 87 -8.35 -1.33 3.29
N PRO A 88 -9.28 -0.59 3.93
CA PRO A 88 -10.58 -0.30 3.31
C PRO A 88 -10.43 0.46 1.99
N ASN A 89 -11.19 0.04 0.99
CA ASN A 89 -11.11 0.64 -0.35
C ASN A 89 -11.41 2.15 -0.33
N SER A 90 -12.39 2.59 0.46
CA SER A 90 -12.75 4.01 0.54
C SER A 90 -11.60 4.87 1.06
N LEU A 91 -10.92 4.40 2.10
CA LEU A 91 -9.77 5.09 2.68
C LEU A 91 -8.62 5.18 1.68
N LEU A 92 -8.38 4.08 0.96
CA LEU A 92 -7.33 4.00 -0.04
C LEU A 92 -7.63 4.92 -1.24
N GLU A 93 -8.87 4.95 -1.72
CA GLU A 93 -9.28 5.84 -2.81
C GLU A 93 -9.09 7.31 -2.42
N ASP A 94 -9.46 7.68 -1.20
CA ASP A 94 -9.28 9.05 -0.71
C ASP A 94 -7.79 9.42 -0.68
N TYR A 95 -6.94 8.51 -0.22
CA TYR A 95 -5.49 8.73 -0.19
C TYR A 95 -4.93 8.90 -1.61
N ILE A 96 -5.31 8.02 -2.53
CA ILE A 96 -4.84 8.06 -3.92
C ILE A 96 -5.28 9.36 -4.59
N ASN A 97 -6.55 9.76 -4.41
CA ASN A 97 -7.06 10.99 -4.99
C ASN A 97 -6.35 12.22 -4.44
N ASP A 98 -6.07 12.24 -3.15
CA ASP A 98 -5.35 13.33 -2.50
C ASP A 98 -3.91 13.46 -3.00
N LYS A 99 -3.27 12.36 -3.36
CA LYS A 99 -1.87 12.30 -3.79
C LYS A 99 -1.72 12.00 -5.28
N ILE A 100 -2.77 12.21 -6.07
CA ILE A 100 -2.79 11.74 -7.46
C ILE A 100 -1.67 12.31 -8.31
N GLU A 101 -1.34 13.59 -8.17
CA GLU A 101 -0.28 14.21 -8.96
C GLU A 101 1.08 13.57 -8.67
N LYS A 102 1.38 13.36 -7.40
CA LYS A 102 2.62 12.71 -6.96
C LYS A 102 2.68 11.26 -7.43
N LEU A 103 1.56 10.54 -7.32
CA LEU A 103 1.50 9.13 -7.70
C LEU A 103 1.59 8.95 -9.21
N GLU A 104 0.98 9.81 -10.00
CA GLU A 104 1.12 9.75 -11.46
C GLU A 104 2.55 10.03 -11.89
N GLU A 105 3.21 11.01 -11.29
CA GLU A 105 4.62 11.30 -11.57
C GLU A 105 5.50 10.10 -11.19
N TYR A 106 5.22 9.47 -10.06
CA TYR A 106 5.87 8.22 -9.66
C TYR A 106 5.67 7.12 -10.71
N GLU A 107 4.43 6.93 -11.18
CA GLU A 107 4.11 5.86 -12.15
C GLU A 107 4.85 6.09 -13.48
N ILE A 108 4.96 7.32 -13.92
CA ILE A 108 5.74 7.68 -15.11
C ILE A 108 7.21 7.29 -14.91
N THR A 109 7.78 7.63 -13.77
CA THR A 109 9.18 7.28 -13.45
C THR A 109 9.38 5.77 -13.38
N SER A 110 8.42 5.06 -12.77
CA SER A 110 8.46 3.60 -12.70
C SER A 110 8.38 2.97 -14.08
N ALA A 111 7.52 3.50 -14.95
CA ALA A 111 7.41 3.05 -16.35
C ALA A 111 8.71 3.27 -17.10
N LYS A 112 9.35 4.44 -16.94
CA LYS A 112 10.66 4.72 -17.54
C LYS A 112 11.69 3.68 -17.14
N ASN A 113 11.76 3.36 -15.86
CA ASN A 113 12.70 2.36 -15.35
C ASN A 113 12.49 1.00 -16.00
N ILE A 114 11.24 0.57 -16.13
CA ILE A 114 10.93 -0.72 -16.74
C ILE A 114 11.27 -0.72 -18.22
N ILE A 115 10.96 0.36 -18.94
CA ILE A 115 11.26 0.50 -20.35
C ILE A 115 12.79 0.38 -20.57
N VAL A 116 13.58 1.11 -19.80
CA VAL A 116 15.04 1.08 -19.90
C VAL A 116 15.59 -0.32 -19.65
N LYS A 117 15.08 -1.02 -18.64
CA LYS A 117 15.54 -2.37 -18.31
C LYS A 117 15.21 -3.40 -19.38
N LYS A 118 14.09 -3.22 -20.09
CA LYS A 118 13.57 -4.22 -21.03
C LYS A 118 13.85 -3.90 -22.49
N GLN A 119 14.34 -2.73 -22.80
CA GLN A 119 14.50 -2.27 -24.20
C GLN A 119 15.45 -3.13 -25.03
N ASN A 120 16.37 -3.86 -24.39
CA ASN A 120 17.29 -4.76 -25.08
C ASN A 120 16.75 -6.19 -25.20
N GLN A 121 15.64 -6.50 -24.56
CA GLN A 121 15.05 -7.83 -24.52
C GLN A 121 13.74 -7.93 -25.31
N MET A 122 13.04 -6.81 -25.47
CA MET A 122 11.70 -6.74 -26.03
C MET A 122 11.60 -5.51 -26.91
N ASP A 123 10.76 -5.56 -27.93
CA ASP A 123 10.46 -4.34 -28.71
C ASP A 123 9.52 -3.41 -27.92
N GLU A 124 9.38 -2.19 -28.40
CA GLU A 124 8.58 -1.16 -27.71
C GLU A 124 7.13 -1.59 -27.51
N GLU A 125 6.51 -2.18 -28.52
CA GLU A 125 5.12 -2.60 -28.42
C GLU A 125 4.92 -3.67 -27.35
N ALA A 126 5.84 -4.62 -27.27
CA ALA A 126 5.80 -5.68 -26.24
C ALA A 126 5.96 -5.10 -24.84
N ILE A 127 6.83 -4.11 -24.69
CA ILE A 127 7.03 -3.41 -23.41
C ILE A 127 5.75 -2.66 -23.01
N ILE A 128 5.11 -1.97 -23.93
CA ILE A 128 3.85 -1.27 -23.68
C ILE A 128 2.79 -2.26 -23.20
N GLN A 129 2.65 -3.39 -23.87
CA GLN A 129 1.68 -4.42 -23.48
C GLN A 129 1.98 -4.99 -22.10
N PHE A 130 3.25 -5.18 -21.79
CA PHE A 130 3.69 -5.62 -20.47
C PHE A 130 3.25 -4.63 -19.38
N LEU A 131 3.47 -3.34 -19.62
CA LEU A 131 3.09 -2.30 -18.67
C LEU A 131 1.58 -2.18 -18.52
N VAL A 132 0.83 -2.28 -19.61
CA VAL A 132 -0.64 -2.26 -19.56
C VAL A 132 -1.16 -3.42 -18.72
N LYS A 133 -0.60 -4.61 -18.88
CA LYS A 133 -0.98 -5.80 -18.09
C LYS A 133 -0.69 -5.61 -16.61
N LYS A 134 0.40 -4.94 -16.27
CA LYS A 134 0.73 -4.63 -14.87
C LYS A 134 -0.19 -3.57 -14.28
N GLY A 135 -0.96 -2.88 -15.10
CA GLY A 135 -1.90 -1.87 -14.64
C GLY A 135 -1.41 -0.43 -14.77
N TYR A 136 -0.29 -0.20 -15.43
CA TYR A 136 0.17 1.16 -15.70
C TYR A 136 -0.83 1.88 -16.60
N LYS A 137 -1.14 3.12 -16.25
CA LYS A 137 -2.06 3.95 -17.01
C LYS A 137 -1.45 4.29 -18.37
N THR A 138 -2.21 4.12 -19.44
CA THR A 138 -1.72 4.34 -20.81
C THR A 138 -1.12 5.72 -21.02
N SER A 139 -1.75 6.76 -20.45
CA SER A 139 -1.23 8.12 -20.54
C SER A 139 0.14 8.28 -19.88
N ASN A 140 0.36 7.56 -18.76
CA ASN A 140 1.63 7.58 -18.06
C ASN A 140 2.72 6.81 -18.82
N ILE A 141 2.35 5.72 -19.49
CA ILE A 141 3.27 4.98 -20.36
C ILE A 141 3.73 5.87 -21.52
N ARG A 142 2.79 6.55 -22.16
CA ARG A 142 3.10 7.46 -23.28
C ARG A 142 4.00 8.60 -22.84
N GLU A 143 3.73 9.18 -21.67
CA GLU A 143 4.56 10.24 -21.12
C GLU A 143 5.97 9.75 -20.80
N ALA A 144 6.09 8.54 -20.28
CA ALA A 144 7.39 7.92 -20.01
C ALA A 144 8.21 7.76 -21.29
N ILE A 145 7.58 7.28 -22.36
CA ILE A 145 8.23 7.12 -23.66
C ILE A 145 8.66 8.47 -24.21
N SER A 146 7.79 9.47 -24.13
CA SER A 146 8.06 10.83 -24.59
C SER A 146 9.27 11.43 -23.87
N ARG A 147 9.32 11.29 -22.55
CA ARG A 147 10.44 11.81 -21.74
C ARG A 147 11.75 11.09 -22.05
N LEU A 148 11.72 9.79 -22.28
CA LEU A 148 12.91 9.04 -22.68
C LEU A 148 13.43 9.49 -24.04
N SER A 149 12.55 9.75 -25.00
CA SER A 149 12.93 10.28 -26.31
C SER A 149 13.58 11.66 -26.20
N ASP A 150 13.04 12.53 -25.37
CA ASP A 150 13.59 13.87 -25.13
C ASP A 150 14.96 13.79 -24.46
N GLU A 151 15.15 12.89 -23.52
CA GLU A 151 16.43 12.66 -22.84
C GLU A 151 17.51 12.18 -23.81
N GLU A 152 17.14 11.32 -24.78
CA GLU A 152 18.07 10.84 -25.81
C GLU A 152 18.53 11.95 -26.73
N LEU A 153 17.69 12.98 -26.97
CA LEU A 153 18.00 14.11 -27.82
C LEU A 153 18.83 15.18 -27.12
N SER A 154 18.93 15.11 -25.81
CA SER A 154 19.75 16.02 -25.01
C SER A 154 21.19 15.54 -24.95
#